data_736f49c26b522e833afd43ea3b819ecd
#
_entry.id   736f49c26b522e833afd43ea3b819ecd
#
_cell.length_a   1.000
_cell.length_b   1.000
_cell.length_c   1.000
_cell.angle_alpha   90.00
_cell.angle_beta   90.00
_cell.angle_gamma   90.00
#
_symmetry.space_group_name_H-M   'P 1'
#
loop_
_entity.id
_entity.type
_entity.pdbx_description
1 polymer ?
#
loop_
_entity_poly.entity_id
_entity_poly.type
_entity_poly.pdbx_seq_one_letter_code
_entity_poly.pdbx_strand_id
1 'polypeptide(L)'
;MNLRPYQTAALEAVRATYRQRHRAALVVMPTGTGKTVLFAEISRLAKGPVLVLAHRQELVEQAREKIAAWCNDVVAVEMAGRRDLTRPDGSRPKIAVASIQTLRQRLHDIPRDAFRIVVIDEAHHATAASYRAVIDHFDAHLLGVTATPDRGDGKALGEVFTAVAFEYDMRAAIRDGWLCPIRSFLVKTEADFSGVRKIAGELAAADVESILIREPHLAEIATPILRERGLRPAIVFAASVAHAHALCRVMNELAADADFAAALDGATSYELRAPILARFRRGEIKVLVNCALFTEGFDVPDIALVAIARPVLSRSFYAQMVGRGTRIAKGKRDLLVLDFVPANCRHSLAQAVDIFAAADAEVQQRARRIAAEASAEGQAIALERALELAQQEQEAAAATVAYQLERRDPFAHVGIDLAAHTRRSRGGERATPAQLEFFRRAGLPTDEVAQLSRREAEAMREALLDRKAVGLCTPKQARQLARHGIDARDLYFDEAKELLRERKAKHAGDATP
;
A
#
# COMPACT_ATOMS: atom_id res chain seq x y z
N MET A 1 -20.10 -18.43 16.54
CA MET A 1 -19.46 -17.16 16.13
C MET A 1 -19.95 -16.80 14.74
N ASN A 2 -20.19 -15.50 14.45
CA ASN A 2 -20.69 -15.06 13.13
C ASN A 2 -19.56 -14.37 12.36
N LEU A 3 -19.57 -14.53 11.04
CA LEU A 3 -18.70 -13.77 10.15
C LEU A 3 -19.04 -12.27 10.21
N ARG A 4 -18.02 -11.44 10.07
CA ARG A 4 -18.19 -10.00 9.85
C ARG A 4 -18.68 -9.73 8.42
N PRO A 5 -19.38 -8.62 8.13
CA PRO A 5 -19.96 -8.36 6.81
C PRO A 5 -18.98 -8.53 5.64
N TYR A 6 -17.78 -7.97 5.76
CA TYR A 6 -16.75 -8.10 4.72
C TYR A 6 -16.20 -9.54 4.57
N GLN A 7 -16.19 -10.34 5.65
CA GLN A 7 -15.81 -11.77 5.57
C GLN A 7 -16.90 -12.58 4.84
N THR A 8 -18.18 -12.25 5.05
CA THR A 8 -19.28 -12.82 4.28
C THR A 8 -19.16 -12.46 2.81
N ALA A 9 -18.91 -11.19 2.49
CA ALA A 9 -18.68 -10.76 1.11
C ALA A 9 -17.49 -11.46 0.47
N ALA A 10 -16.38 -11.63 1.19
CA ALA A 10 -15.21 -12.36 0.71
C ALA A 10 -15.52 -13.83 0.42
N LEU A 11 -16.27 -14.51 1.31
CA LEU A 11 -16.70 -15.89 1.13
C LEU A 11 -17.58 -16.04 -0.15
N GLU A 12 -18.52 -15.13 -0.35
CA GLU A 12 -19.39 -15.16 -1.52
C GLU A 12 -18.62 -14.86 -2.81
N ALA A 13 -17.68 -13.93 -2.78
CA ALA A 13 -16.80 -13.60 -3.90
C ALA A 13 -15.92 -14.80 -4.30
N VAL A 14 -15.33 -15.51 -3.34
CA VAL A 14 -14.56 -16.75 -3.59
C VAL A 14 -15.44 -17.80 -4.24
N ARG A 15 -16.68 -18.00 -3.74
CA ARG A 15 -17.65 -18.93 -4.34
C ARG A 15 -18.01 -18.56 -5.78
N ALA A 16 -18.23 -17.27 -6.05
CA ALA A 16 -18.53 -16.76 -7.39
C ALA A 16 -17.36 -17.01 -8.35
N THR A 17 -16.14 -16.75 -7.91
CA THR A 17 -14.91 -16.98 -8.67
C THR A 17 -14.77 -18.46 -9.09
N TYR A 18 -15.00 -19.40 -8.17
CA TYR A 18 -14.95 -20.83 -8.51
C TYR A 18 -16.12 -21.27 -9.42
N ARG A 19 -17.32 -20.67 -9.31
CA ARG A 19 -18.44 -20.92 -10.24
C ARG A 19 -18.10 -20.45 -11.66
N GLN A 20 -17.32 -19.38 -11.81
CA GLN A 20 -16.81 -18.88 -13.09
C GLN A 20 -15.67 -19.74 -13.66
N ARG A 21 -15.40 -20.92 -13.05
CA ARG A 21 -14.37 -21.90 -13.43
C ARG A 21 -12.92 -21.41 -13.26
N HIS A 22 -12.68 -20.36 -12.49
CA HIS A 22 -11.32 -20.06 -12.04
C HIS A 22 -10.88 -21.15 -11.07
N ARG A 23 -9.67 -21.70 -11.29
CA ARG A 23 -9.11 -22.72 -10.39
C ARG A 23 -8.41 -22.11 -9.18
N ALA A 24 -7.86 -20.92 -9.31
CA ALA A 24 -7.03 -20.24 -8.32
C ALA A 24 -7.55 -18.83 -8.04
N ALA A 25 -7.98 -18.58 -6.81
CA ALA A 25 -8.54 -17.32 -6.34
C ALA A 25 -7.62 -16.67 -5.29
N LEU A 26 -7.45 -15.36 -5.35
CA LEU A 26 -6.71 -14.58 -4.36
C LEU A 26 -7.68 -13.72 -3.56
N VAL A 27 -7.53 -13.70 -2.25
CA VAL A 27 -8.20 -12.77 -1.33
C VAL A 27 -7.15 -11.88 -0.67
N VAL A 28 -7.33 -10.59 -0.78
CA VAL A 28 -6.47 -9.57 -0.19
C VAL A 28 -7.20 -8.95 0.99
N MET A 29 -6.66 -9.11 2.20
CA MET A 29 -7.23 -8.55 3.43
C MET A 29 -6.11 -8.19 4.42
N PRO A 30 -6.17 -7.03 5.11
CA PRO A 30 -5.13 -6.59 6.03
C PRO A 30 -4.89 -7.56 7.18
N THR A 31 -3.72 -7.46 7.81
CA THR A 31 -3.44 -8.12 9.08
C THR A 31 -4.44 -7.62 10.15
N GLY A 32 -4.96 -8.53 10.99
CA GLY A 32 -5.93 -8.18 12.03
C GLY A 32 -7.40 -8.27 11.62
N THR A 33 -7.73 -8.45 10.34
CA THR A 33 -9.11 -8.56 9.84
C THR A 33 -9.69 -9.99 9.90
N GLY A 34 -8.93 -10.96 10.42
CA GLY A 34 -9.41 -12.33 10.62
C GLY A 34 -9.36 -13.20 9.36
N LYS A 35 -8.28 -13.13 8.58
CA LYS A 35 -8.00 -14.01 7.44
C LYS A 35 -8.20 -15.49 7.80
N THR A 36 -7.69 -15.92 8.97
CA THR A 36 -7.83 -17.28 9.48
C THR A 36 -9.30 -17.70 9.68
N VAL A 37 -10.16 -16.76 10.14
CA VAL A 37 -11.60 -17.01 10.30
C VAL A 37 -12.26 -17.27 8.93
N LEU A 38 -11.88 -16.49 7.91
CA LEU A 38 -12.42 -16.67 6.57
C LEU A 38 -12.10 -18.06 6.01
N PHE A 39 -10.83 -18.48 6.04
CA PHE A 39 -10.50 -19.80 5.50
C PHE A 39 -10.93 -20.96 6.41
N ALA A 40 -11.09 -20.76 7.71
CA ALA A 40 -11.74 -21.72 8.59
C ALA A 40 -13.21 -21.92 8.19
N GLU A 41 -13.94 -20.84 7.91
CA GLU A 41 -15.34 -20.95 7.45
C GLU A 41 -15.44 -21.62 6.07
N ILE A 42 -14.52 -21.28 5.14
CA ILE A 42 -14.44 -21.96 3.84
C ILE A 42 -14.18 -23.46 4.04
N SER A 43 -13.27 -23.85 4.96
CA SER A 43 -12.98 -25.23 5.28
C SER A 43 -14.19 -25.96 5.90
N ARG A 44 -14.95 -25.29 6.77
CA ARG A 44 -16.18 -25.83 7.37
C ARG A 44 -17.26 -26.12 6.32
N LEU A 45 -17.40 -25.23 5.32
CA LEU A 45 -18.44 -25.31 4.29
C LEU A 45 -18.02 -26.14 3.07
N ALA A 46 -16.75 -26.53 2.95
CA ALA A 46 -16.25 -27.30 1.84
C ALA A 46 -16.90 -28.70 1.78
N LYS A 47 -17.26 -29.14 0.56
CA LYS A 47 -17.83 -30.46 0.31
C LYS A 47 -16.80 -31.59 0.24
N GLY A 48 -15.51 -31.29 0.49
CA GLY A 48 -14.41 -32.25 0.46
C GLY A 48 -13.25 -31.79 1.31
N PRO A 49 -12.15 -32.58 1.38
CA PRO A 49 -11.01 -32.28 2.22
C PRO A 49 -10.32 -30.94 1.85
N VAL A 50 -9.87 -30.22 2.87
CA VAL A 50 -9.19 -28.94 2.75
C VAL A 50 -7.81 -29.02 3.39
N LEU A 51 -6.80 -28.55 2.67
CA LEU A 51 -5.43 -28.39 3.14
C LEU A 51 -5.11 -26.91 3.30
N VAL A 52 -4.62 -26.51 4.48
CA VAL A 52 -4.12 -25.18 4.75
C VAL A 52 -2.61 -25.22 4.87
N LEU A 53 -1.91 -24.40 4.08
CA LEU A 53 -0.45 -24.33 4.04
C LEU A 53 0.04 -23.12 4.83
N ALA A 54 1.00 -23.36 5.72
CA ALA A 54 1.72 -22.32 6.43
C ALA A 54 3.23 -22.59 6.36
N HIS A 55 4.07 -21.54 6.50
CA HIS A 55 5.49 -21.71 6.30
C HIS A 55 6.28 -21.90 7.61
N ARG A 56 5.72 -21.55 8.78
CA ARG A 56 6.35 -21.73 10.10
C ARG A 56 5.55 -22.68 10.98
N GLN A 57 6.24 -23.43 11.83
CA GLN A 57 5.58 -24.38 12.74
C GLN A 57 4.59 -23.71 13.70
N GLU A 58 4.95 -22.54 14.23
CA GLU A 58 4.06 -21.77 15.11
C GLU A 58 2.76 -21.37 14.39
N LEU A 59 2.86 -21.01 13.10
CA LEU A 59 1.68 -20.68 12.28
C LEU A 59 0.80 -21.89 12.02
N VAL A 60 1.39 -23.08 11.84
CA VAL A 60 0.65 -24.35 11.68
C VAL A 60 -0.18 -24.64 12.94
N GLU A 61 0.41 -24.54 14.14
CA GLU A 61 -0.32 -24.79 15.38
C GLU A 61 -1.39 -23.74 15.65
N GLN A 62 -1.10 -22.45 15.43
CA GLN A 62 -2.11 -21.39 15.59
C GLN A 62 -3.27 -21.52 14.60
N ALA A 63 -2.97 -21.84 13.33
CA ALA A 63 -4.02 -22.10 12.34
C ALA A 63 -4.87 -23.31 12.76
N ARG A 64 -4.23 -24.41 13.19
CA ARG A 64 -4.92 -25.59 13.71
C ARG A 64 -5.89 -25.24 14.84
N GLU A 65 -5.40 -24.54 15.88
CA GLU A 65 -6.22 -24.18 17.03
C GLU A 65 -7.42 -23.30 16.65
N LYS A 66 -7.18 -22.27 15.84
CA LYS A 66 -8.24 -21.36 15.39
C LYS A 66 -9.27 -22.06 14.50
N ILE A 67 -8.82 -22.91 13.58
CA ILE A 67 -9.70 -23.67 12.69
C ILE A 67 -10.51 -24.69 13.51
N ALA A 68 -9.86 -25.44 14.41
CA ALA A 68 -10.54 -26.41 15.27
C ALA A 68 -11.61 -25.75 16.14
N ALA A 69 -11.29 -24.62 16.77
CA ALA A 69 -12.24 -23.85 17.57
C ALA A 69 -13.41 -23.28 16.75
N TRP A 70 -13.14 -22.84 15.51
CA TRP A 70 -14.18 -22.30 14.63
C TRP A 70 -15.10 -23.37 14.06
N CYS A 71 -14.50 -24.48 13.57
CA CYS A 71 -15.23 -25.56 12.92
C CYS A 71 -15.87 -26.55 13.90
N ASN A 72 -15.45 -26.52 15.16
CA ASN A 72 -15.74 -27.54 16.18
C ASN A 72 -15.42 -28.94 15.65
N ASP A 73 -14.25 -29.12 15.03
CA ASP A 73 -13.84 -30.35 14.33
C ASP A 73 -12.35 -30.63 14.60
N VAL A 74 -11.95 -31.87 14.39
CA VAL A 74 -10.55 -32.29 14.53
C VAL A 74 -9.77 -31.89 13.29
N VAL A 75 -8.71 -31.11 13.47
CA VAL A 75 -7.81 -30.65 12.42
C VAL A 75 -6.51 -31.47 12.47
N ALA A 76 -6.23 -32.17 11.38
CA ALA A 76 -4.99 -32.92 11.21
C ALA A 76 -3.79 -32.00 10.99
N VAL A 77 -2.60 -32.44 11.37
CA VAL A 77 -1.36 -31.66 11.23
C VAL A 77 -0.29 -32.46 10.50
N GLU A 78 0.34 -31.83 9.52
CA GLU A 78 1.49 -32.38 8.80
C GLU A 78 2.69 -31.43 8.98
N MET A 79 3.57 -31.80 9.91
CA MET A 79 4.79 -31.05 10.20
C MET A 79 5.89 -31.96 10.76
N ALA A 80 7.08 -31.42 11.06
CA ALA A 80 8.13 -32.20 11.70
C ALA A 80 7.62 -32.90 12.96
N GLY A 81 7.81 -34.22 13.04
CA GLY A 81 7.35 -35.04 14.17
C GLY A 81 5.86 -35.43 14.15
N ARG A 82 5.04 -34.92 13.21
CA ARG A 82 3.61 -35.28 13.06
C ARG A 82 3.26 -35.65 11.62
N ARG A 83 2.50 -36.75 11.44
CA ARG A 83 2.10 -37.33 10.15
C ARG A 83 0.61 -37.68 10.15
N ASP A 84 -0.27 -36.72 10.30
CA ASP A 84 -1.69 -36.96 10.43
C ASP A 84 -2.42 -37.14 9.06
N LEU A 85 -1.74 -36.84 7.93
CA LEU A 85 -2.32 -36.98 6.59
C LEU A 85 -2.34 -38.43 6.10
N THR A 86 -1.40 -39.25 6.53
CA THR A 86 -1.31 -40.69 6.18
C THR A 86 -1.75 -41.53 7.38
N ARG A 87 -3.06 -41.76 7.51
CA ARG A 87 -3.61 -42.54 8.61
C ARG A 87 -3.51 -44.02 8.31
N PRO A 88 -3.22 -44.87 9.33
CA PRO A 88 -3.12 -46.32 9.15
C PRO A 88 -4.39 -46.98 8.61
N ASP A 89 -5.57 -46.39 8.89
CA ASP A 89 -6.88 -46.86 8.45
C ASP A 89 -7.25 -46.41 7.02
N GLY A 90 -6.38 -45.68 6.34
CA GLY A 90 -6.62 -45.12 5.01
C GLY A 90 -7.61 -43.94 4.97
N SER A 91 -8.14 -43.52 6.13
CA SER A 91 -9.08 -42.39 6.20
C SER A 91 -8.36 -41.07 5.95
N ARG A 92 -9.04 -40.12 5.30
CA ARG A 92 -8.53 -38.78 5.06
C ARG A 92 -9.15 -37.78 6.02
N PRO A 93 -8.37 -36.86 6.60
CA PRO A 93 -8.92 -35.80 7.43
C PRO A 93 -9.73 -34.82 6.59
N LYS A 94 -10.86 -34.34 7.13
CA LYS A 94 -11.67 -33.31 6.48
C LYS A 94 -10.89 -31.97 6.35
N ILE A 95 -10.14 -31.60 7.39
CA ILE A 95 -9.33 -30.39 7.43
C ILE A 95 -7.93 -30.76 7.92
N ALA A 96 -6.94 -30.28 7.21
CA ALA A 96 -5.54 -30.44 7.58
C ALA A 96 -4.79 -29.10 7.48
N VAL A 97 -3.81 -28.92 8.37
CA VAL A 97 -2.84 -27.81 8.30
C VAL A 97 -1.46 -28.40 8.15
N ALA A 98 -0.68 -27.91 7.21
CA ALA A 98 0.64 -28.44 6.92
C ALA A 98 1.73 -27.36 6.86
N SER A 99 2.92 -27.74 7.33
CA SER A 99 4.15 -26.99 7.04
C SER A 99 4.58 -27.24 5.60
N ILE A 100 4.80 -26.19 4.84
CA ILE A 100 5.21 -26.31 3.43
C ILE A 100 6.52 -27.08 3.26
N GLN A 101 7.49 -26.89 4.18
CA GLN A 101 8.79 -27.56 4.14
C GLN A 101 8.64 -29.07 4.31
N THR A 102 7.83 -29.49 5.29
CA THR A 102 7.58 -30.92 5.56
C THR A 102 6.75 -31.55 4.46
N LEU A 103 5.67 -30.89 4.06
CA LEU A 103 4.76 -31.42 3.05
C LEU A 103 5.46 -31.65 1.71
N ARG A 104 6.30 -30.70 1.27
CA ARG A 104 7.07 -30.84 0.03
C ARG A 104 7.91 -32.13 -0.02
N GLN A 105 8.49 -32.53 1.12
CA GLN A 105 9.29 -33.75 1.20
C GLN A 105 8.47 -35.03 1.15
N ARG A 106 7.18 -34.96 1.48
CA ARG A 106 6.25 -36.09 1.63
C ARG A 106 5.18 -36.17 0.55
N LEU A 107 5.25 -35.34 -0.51
CA LEU A 107 4.25 -35.30 -1.57
C LEU A 107 4.04 -36.66 -2.24
N HIS A 108 5.07 -37.48 -2.36
CA HIS A 108 5.00 -38.81 -2.98
C HIS A 108 4.10 -39.77 -2.21
N ASP A 109 3.87 -39.57 -0.90
CA ASP A 109 2.99 -40.36 -0.06
C ASP A 109 1.52 -39.91 -0.14
N ILE A 110 1.23 -38.79 -0.81
CA ILE A 110 -0.10 -38.17 -0.77
C ILE A 110 -0.69 -38.14 -2.19
N PRO A 111 -1.86 -38.74 -2.43
CA PRO A 111 -2.49 -38.72 -3.75
C PRO A 111 -2.82 -37.30 -4.23
N ARG A 112 -2.75 -37.07 -5.55
CA ARG A 112 -3.03 -35.78 -6.19
C ARG A 112 -4.45 -35.29 -5.94
N ASP A 113 -5.42 -36.16 -5.78
CA ASP A 113 -6.83 -35.89 -5.51
C ASP A 113 -7.17 -35.84 -4.02
N ALA A 114 -6.15 -35.84 -3.14
CA ALA A 114 -6.35 -35.90 -1.69
C ALA A 114 -7.16 -34.74 -1.13
N PHE A 115 -7.09 -33.58 -1.76
CA PHE A 115 -7.75 -32.36 -1.29
C PHE A 115 -8.61 -31.71 -2.36
N ARG A 116 -9.75 -31.16 -1.95
CA ARG A 116 -10.65 -30.39 -2.80
C ARG A 116 -10.21 -28.93 -2.92
N ILE A 117 -9.66 -28.38 -1.84
CA ILE A 117 -9.20 -27.01 -1.75
C ILE A 117 -7.82 -27.00 -1.05
N VAL A 118 -6.88 -26.25 -1.62
CA VAL A 118 -5.62 -25.91 -0.97
C VAL A 118 -5.65 -24.42 -0.67
N VAL A 119 -5.51 -24.07 0.61
CA VAL A 119 -5.44 -22.68 1.10
C VAL A 119 -3.99 -22.33 1.39
N ILE A 120 -3.53 -21.20 0.87
CA ILE A 120 -2.19 -20.66 1.16
C ILE A 120 -2.37 -19.42 2.01
N ASP A 121 -2.00 -19.51 3.28
CA ASP A 121 -1.86 -18.32 4.13
C ASP A 121 -0.55 -17.61 3.79
N GLU A 122 -0.58 -16.29 3.82
CA GLU A 122 0.49 -15.40 3.32
C GLU A 122 0.88 -15.73 1.87
N ALA A 123 -0.12 -15.65 0.99
CA ALA A 123 -0.05 -16.09 -0.41
C ALA A 123 1.03 -15.39 -1.26
N HIS A 124 1.67 -14.34 -0.77
CA HIS A 124 2.84 -13.74 -1.40
C HIS A 124 4.04 -14.71 -1.49
N HIS A 125 4.06 -15.77 -0.67
CA HIS A 125 5.05 -16.85 -0.77
C HIS A 125 4.74 -17.89 -1.87
N ALA A 126 3.56 -17.85 -2.49
CA ALA A 126 3.11 -18.87 -3.45
C ALA A 126 4.00 -18.98 -4.71
N THR A 127 4.77 -17.94 -5.04
CA THR A 127 5.71 -17.91 -6.17
C THR A 127 6.99 -18.69 -5.93
N ALA A 128 7.33 -18.99 -4.67
CA ALA A 128 8.52 -19.75 -4.32
C ALA A 128 8.44 -21.20 -4.81
N ALA A 129 9.57 -21.77 -5.24
CA ALA A 129 9.65 -23.12 -5.79
C ALA A 129 9.07 -24.21 -4.86
N SER A 130 9.19 -24.01 -3.53
CA SER A 130 8.61 -24.94 -2.55
C SER A 130 7.08 -24.97 -2.58
N TYR A 131 6.44 -23.80 -2.74
CA TYR A 131 4.99 -23.71 -2.88
C TYR A 131 4.51 -24.20 -4.24
N ARG A 132 5.21 -23.84 -5.31
CA ARG A 132 4.89 -24.31 -6.67
C ARG A 132 4.86 -25.83 -6.75
N ALA A 133 5.87 -26.52 -6.18
CA ALA A 133 5.89 -27.98 -6.15
C ALA A 133 4.63 -28.58 -5.49
N VAL A 134 4.11 -27.98 -4.43
CA VAL A 134 2.89 -28.43 -3.73
C VAL A 134 1.63 -28.07 -4.53
N ILE A 135 1.56 -26.87 -5.09
CA ILE A 135 0.43 -26.40 -5.90
C ILE A 135 0.25 -27.27 -7.15
N ASP A 136 1.35 -27.60 -7.82
CA ASP A 136 1.35 -28.39 -9.07
C ASP A 136 1.10 -29.89 -8.80
N HIS A 137 1.31 -30.34 -7.56
CA HIS A 137 1.02 -31.72 -7.17
C HIS A 137 -0.48 -31.97 -7.04
N PHE A 138 -1.27 -31.08 -6.43
CA PHE A 138 -2.67 -31.34 -6.11
C PHE A 138 -3.64 -30.88 -7.20
N ASP A 139 -4.60 -31.76 -7.54
CA ASP A 139 -5.72 -31.44 -8.44
C ASP A 139 -6.86 -30.74 -7.68
N ALA A 140 -6.54 -29.61 -7.01
CA ALA A 140 -7.43 -28.90 -6.11
C ALA A 140 -7.73 -27.48 -6.57
N HIS A 141 -8.80 -26.89 -6.06
CA HIS A 141 -8.97 -25.43 -6.12
C HIS A 141 -7.96 -24.77 -5.19
N LEU A 142 -7.37 -23.66 -5.64
CA LEU A 142 -6.39 -22.90 -4.88
C LEU A 142 -7.02 -21.62 -4.35
N LEU A 143 -6.86 -21.38 -3.05
CA LEU A 143 -7.20 -20.13 -2.39
C LEU A 143 -5.95 -19.50 -1.79
N GLY A 144 -5.53 -18.38 -2.30
CA GLY A 144 -4.51 -17.54 -1.67
C GLY A 144 -5.14 -16.49 -0.76
N VAL A 145 -4.56 -16.29 0.42
CA VAL A 145 -4.96 -15.21 1.33
C VAL A 145 -3.70 -14.41 1.71
N THR A 146 -3.71 -13.10 1.49
CA THR A 146 -2.55 -12.23 1.79
C THR A 146 -2.99 -10.89 2.37
N ALA A 147 -2.08 -10.22 3.08
CA ALA A 147 -2.32 -8.87 3.59
C ALA A 147 -2.10 -7.79 2.53
N THR A 148 -1.15 -8.00 1.65
CA THR A 148 -0.78 -7.05 0.59
C THR A 148 -0.38 -7.83 -0.66
N PRO A 149 -0.99 -7.56 -1.82
CA PRO A 149 -0.39 -7.92 -3.09
C PRO A 149 0.73 -6.90 -3.34
N ASP A 150 1.98 -7.27 -3.10
CA ASP A 150 3.08 -6.36 -3.40
C ASP A 150 3.10 -6.08 -4.91
N ARG A 151 3.12 -4.79 -5.31
CA ARG A 151 3.10 -4.41 -6.74
C ARG A 151 4.34 -4.92 -7.49
N GLY A 152 5.44 -5.22 -6.77
CA GLY A 152 6.63 -5.85 -7.34
C GLY A 152 6.40 -7.31 -7.75
N ASP A 153 5.61 -8.04 -6.97
CA ASP A 153 5.30 -9.47 -7.17
C ASP A 153 3.96 -9.70 -7.88
N GLY A 154 3.22 -8.64 -8.21
CA GLY A 154 1.88 -8.74 -8.79
C GLY A 154 1.84 -9.52 -10.12
N LYS A 155 2.89 -9.44 -10.95
CA LYS A 155 3.03 -10.29 -12.14
C LYS A 155 3.26 -11.75 -11.76
N ALA A 156 4.13 -12.01 -10.78
CA ALA A 156 4.45 -13.36 -10.32
C ALA A 156 3.27 -14.03 -9.61
N LEU A 157 2.48 -13.29 -8.81
CA LEU A 157 1.24 -13.78 -8.20
C LEU A 157 0.16 -14.05 -9.26
N GLY A 158 0.08 -13.27 -10.32
CA GLY A 158 -0.82 -13.50 -11.46
C GLY A 158 -0.53 -14.79 -12.24
N GLU A 159 0.68 -15.35 -12.12
CA GLU A 159 1.01 -16.67 -12.66
C GLU A 159 0.44 -17.83 -11.81
N VAL A 160 0.16 -17.58 -10.53
CA VAL A 160 -0.41 -18.58 -9.61
C VAL A 160 -1.92 -18.41 -9.48
N PHE A 161 -2.39 -17.19 -9.27
CA PHE A 161 -3.79 -16.88 -9.02
C PHE A 161 -4.42 -16.24 -10.25
N THR A 162 -5.41 -16.91 -10.81
CA THR A 162 -6.08 -16.50 -12.06
C THR A 162 -7.10 -15.37 -11.85
N ALA A 163 -7.50 -15.11 -10.61
CA ALA A 163 -8.43 -14.05 -10.26
C ALA A 163 -8.19 -13.51 -8.84
N VAL A 164 -8.30 -12.20 -8.67
CA VAL A 164 -8.49 -11.57 -7.36
C VAL A 164 -9.98 -11.61 -7.06
N ALA A 165 -10.38 -12.52 -6.17
CA ALA A 165 -11.79 -12.71 -5.82
C ALA A 165 -12.32 -11.57 -4.95
N PHE A 166 -11.50 -11.10 -4.00
CA PHE A 166 -11.92 -10.07 -3.06
C PHE A 166 -10.71 -9.24 -2.60
N GLU A 167 -10.92 -7.95 -2.49
CA GLU A 167 -9.94 -7.01 -1.96
C GLU A 167 -10.60 -6.12 -0.91
N TYR A 168 -9.98 -6.07 0.28
CA TYR A 168 -10.39 -5.21 1.38
C TYR A 168 -9.15 -4.52 1.93
N ASP A 169 -9.01 -3.24 1.72
CA ASP A 169 -7.82 -2.51 2.10
C ASP A 169 -7.85 -2.07 3.58
N MET A 170 -6.69 -1.64 4.10
CA MET A 170 -6.54 -1.23 5.50
C MET A 170 -7.33 0.06 5.80
N ARG A 171 -7.41 0.99 4.85
CA ARG A 171 -8.16 2.25 5.00
C ARG A 171 -9.65 1.97 5.15
N ALA A 172 -10.21 1.09 4.32
CA ALA A 172 -11.59 0.64 4.45
C ALA A 172 -11.83 -0.05 5.79
N ALA A 173 -10.90 -0.92 6.24
CA ALA A 173 -11.02 -1.62 7.51
C ALA A 173 -11.01 -0.67 8.73
N ILE A 174 -10.24 0.41 8.67
CA ILE A 174 -10.23 1.46 9.71
C ILE A 174 -11.52 2.28 9.64
N ARG A 175 -11.91 2.76 8.46
CA ARG A 175 -13.16 3.53 8.26
C ARG A 175 -14.39 2.76 8.74
N ASP A 176 -14.44 1.47 8.46
CA ASP A 176 -15.55 0.59 8.84
C ASP A 176 -15.48 0.16 10.33
N GLY A 177 -14.47 0.62 11.07
CA GLY A 177 -14.31 0.37 12.50
C GLY A 177 -13.84 -1.05 12.86
N TRP A 178 -13.23 -1.80 11.93
CA TRP A 178 -12.69 -3.14 12.19
C TRP A 178 -11.21 -3.15 12.57
N LEU A 179 -10.50 -2.07 12.27
CA LEU A 179 -9.15 -1.78 12.74
C LEU A 179 -9.13 -0.40 13.40
N CYS A 180 -8.18 -0.14 14.31
CA CYS A 180 -8.06 1.17 14.93
C CYS A 180 -7.35 2.16 14.01
N PRO A 181 -7.63 3.47 14.13
CA PRO A 181 -6.91 4.53 13.42
C PRO A 181 -5.42 4.47 13.67
N ILE A 182 -4.63 4.87 12.68
CA ILE A 182 -3.17 4.91 12.76
C ILE A 182 -2.72 6.37 12.78
N ARG A 183 -1.89 6.71 13.77
CA ARG A 183 -1.16 7.98 13.82
C ARG A 183 0.32 7.73 13.62
N SER A 184 0.96 8.51 12.78
CA SER A 184 2.39 8.41 12.50
C SER A 184 3.15 9.58 13.11
N PHE A 185 4.30 9.26 13.67
CA PHE A 185 5.30 10.22 14.12
C PHE A 185 6.67 9.81 13.56
N LEU A 186 7.24 10.66 12.73
CA LEU A 186 8.49 10.42 12.06
C LEU A 186 9.64 10.95 12.91
N VAL A 187 10.56 10.08 13.30
CA VAL A 187 11.73 10.42 14.11
C VAL A 187 12.97 10.40 13.20
N LYS A 188 13.58 11.55 12.99
CA LYS A 188 14.85 11.63 12.27
C LYS A 188 15.98 11.22 13.20
N THR A 189 16.89 10.37 12.69
CA THR A 189 18.09 9.93 13.40
C THR A 189 19.33 10.35 12.62
N GLU A 190 20.46 10.48 13.30
CA GLU A 190 21.76 10.82 12.68
C GLU A 190 22.41 9.62 11.96
N ALA A 191 21.76 8.44 11.96
CA ALA A 191 22.28 7.26 11.29
C ALA A 191 22.44 7.48 9.78
N ASP A 192 23.62 7.12 9.25
CA ASP A 192 23.92 7.24 7.82
C ASP A 192 23.97 5.86 7.15
N PHE A 193 23.01 5.62 6.28
CA PHE A 193 22.91 4.40 5.46
C PHE A 193 23.31 4.61 4.00
N SER A 194 23.98 5.71 3.67
CA SER A 194 24.42 6.00 2.29
C SER A 194 25.34 4.93 1.71
N GLY A 195 26.14 4.25 2.57
CA GLY A 195 27.05 3.18 2.22
C GLY A 195 26.49 1.76 2.30
N VAL A 196 25.26 1.58 2.79
CA VAL A 196 24.67 0.25 3.02
C VAL A 196 24.27 -0.41 1.70
N ARG A 197 24.68 -1.67 1.54
CA ARG A 197 24.40 -2.49 0.35
C ARG A 197 22.98 -3.04 0.38
N LYS A 198 22.46 -3.36 -0.81
CA LYS A 198 21.19 -4.08 -0.98
C LYS A 198 21.45 -5.53 -1.34
N ILE A 199 20.83 -6.46 -0.62
CA ILE A 199 20.92 -7.91 -0.82
C ILE A 199 19.52 -8.48 -0.83
N ALA A 200 19.16 -9.24 -1.87
CA ALA A 200 17.85 -9.91 -2.00
C ALA A 200 16.63 -8.98 -1.78
N GLY A 201 16.73 -7.73 -2.23
CA GLY A 201 15.60 -6.78 -2.12
C GLY A 201 15.58 -5.94 -0.84
N GLU A 202 16.36 -6.28 0.18
CA GLU A 202 16.46 -5.55 1.47
C GLU A 202 17.89 -5.02 1.70
N LEU A 203 18.05 -4.13 2.67
CA LEU A 203 19.37 -3.65 3.09
C LEU A 203 20.15 -4.77 3.78
N ALA A 204 21.45 -4.83 3.56
CA ALA A 204 22.32 -5.84 4.15
C ALA A 204 22.27 -5.78 5.68
N ALA A 205 21.75 -6.82 6.32
CA ALA A 205 21.47 -6.85 7.75
C ALA A 205 22.70 -6.55 8.62
N ALA A 206 23.87 -7.08 8.24
CA ALA A 206 25.13 -6.84 8.96
C ALA A 206 25.59 -5.38 8.86
N ASP A 207 25.44 -4.75 7.69
CA ASP A 207 25.79 -3.34 7.50
C ASP A 207 24.88 -2.44 8.36
N VAL A 208 23.54 -2.70 8.37
CA VAL A 208 22.57 -1.99 9.18
C VAL A 208 22.83 -2.18 10.68
N GLU A 209 23.13 -3.43 11.12
CA GLU A 209 23.44 -3.73 12.51
C GLU A 209 24.66 -2.94 12.98
N SER A 210 25.75 -2.92 12.21
CA SER A 210 26.99 -2.22 12.56
C SER A 210 26.82 -0.72 12.81
N ILE A 211 25.77 -0.13 12.24
CA ILE A 211 25.41 1.27 12.43
C ILE A 211 24.53 1.43 13.67
N LEU A 212 23.41 0.70 13.71
CA LEU A 212 22.36 0.89 14.73
C LEU A 212 22.72 0.40 16.14
N ILE A 213 23.73 -0.48 16.28
CA ILE A 213 24.17 -0.97 17.59
C ILE A 213 25.04 0.04 18.36
N ARG A 214 25.45 1.13 17.73
CA ARG A 214 26.25 2.17 18.38
C ARG A 214 25.41 2.94 19.41
N GLU A 215 25.99 3.22 20.57
CA GLU A 215 25.30 3.88 21.69
C GLU A 215 24.53 5.16 21.31
N PRO A 216 25.06 6.11 20.50
CA PRO A 216 24.29 7.30 20.10
C PRO A 216 22.99 6.92 19.39
N HIS A 217 23.00 5.97 18.46
CA HIS A 217 21.83 5.57 17.71
C HIS A 217 20.82 4.77 18.54
N LEU A 218 21.31 3.97 19.50
CA LEU A 218 20.43 3.29 20.46
C LEU A 218 19.67 4.30 21.31
N ALA A 219 20.31 5.36 21.80
CA ALA A 219 19.68 6.42 22.57
C ALA A 219 18.70 7.26 21.73
N GLU A 220 19.05 7.57 20.47
CA GLU A 220 18.15 8.24 19.49
C GLU A 220 16.87 7.48 19.24
N ILE A 221 16.89 6.15 19.32
CA ILE A 221 15.71 5.28 19.17
C ILE A 221 14.98 5.11 20.50
N ALA A 222 15.68 4.82 21.58
CA ALA A 222 15.08 4.54 22.89
C ALA A 222 14.34 5.75 23.47
N THR A 223 14.96 6.94 23.44
CA THR A 223 14.41 8.16 24.06
C THR A 223 13.03 8.55 23.52
N PRO A 224 12.80 8.63 22.19
CA PRO A 224 11.46 8.92 21.65
C PRO A 224 10.44 7.84 22.02
N ILE A 225 10.83 6.55 22.05
CA ILE A 225 9.92 5.47 22.45
C ILE A 225 9.45 5.66 23.89
N LEU A 226 10.36 5.94 24.82
CA LEU A 226 10.02 6.17 26.21
C LEU A 226 9.09 7.39 26.37
N ARG A 227 9.39 8.47 25.65
CA ARG A 227 8.63 9.74 25.74
C ARG A 227 7.22 9.59 25.15
N GLU A 228 7.11 9.08 23.93
CA GLU A 228 5.84 9.04 23.20
C GLU A 228 4.93 7.88 23.62
N ARG A 229 5.50 6.87 24.26
CA ARG A 229 4.74 5.69 24.70
C ARG A 229 3.63 6.05 25.69
N GLY A 230 3.89 6.91 26.67
CA GLY A 230 2.96 7.15 27.77
C GLY A 230 2.61 5.82 28.48
N LEU A 231 1.31 5.45 28.48
CA LEU A 231 0.82 4.18 29.02
C LEU A 231 0.59 3.09 27.97
N ARG A 232 0.95 3.31 26.69
CA ARG A 232 0.73 2.37 25.60
C ARG A 232 1.64 1.16 25.72
N PRO A 233 1.12 -0.08 25.68
CA PRO A 233 1.95 -1.27 25.44
C PRO A 233 2.61 -1.15 24.07
N ALA A 234 3.93 -1.33 24.02
CA ALA A 234 4.72 -1.06 22.82
C ALA A 234 5.42 -2.30 22.29
N ILE A 235 5.54 -2.36 20.95
CA ILE A 235 6.40 -3.31 20.26
C ILE A 235 7.42 -2.56 19.41
N VAL A 236 8.67 -3.00 19.46
CA VAL A 236 9.78 -2.43 18.68
C VAL A 236 10.32 -3.48 17.74
N PHE A 237 10.40 -3.16 16.46
CA PHE A 237 11.02 -4.00 15.44
C PHE A 237 12.46 -3.56 15.20
N ALA A 238 13.40 -4.34 15.71
CA ALA A 238 14.84 -4.12 15.59
C ALA A 238 15.39 -4.72 14.29
N ALA A 239 16.58 -4.24 13.87
CA ALA A 239 17.24 -4.68 12.65
C ALA A 239 17.88 -6.06 12.77
N SER A 240 18.38 -6.40 13.96
CA SER A 240 19.04 -7.68 14.26
C SER A 240 18.76 -8.11 15.70
N VAL A 241 19.16 -9.34 16.03
CA VAL A 241 19.08 -9.87 17.40
C VAL A 241 19.94 -9.05 18.35
N ALA A 242 21.20 -8.77 17.96
CA ALA A 242 22.11 -7.95 18.76
C ALA A 242 21.56 -6.54 18.99
N HIS A 243 20.99 -5.92 17.96
CA HIS A 243 20.33 -4.61 18.08
C HIS A 243 19.12 -4.67 19.03
N ALA A 244 18.30 -5.74 18.99
CA ALA A 244 17.16 -5.89 19.88
C ALA A 244 17.58 -5.96 21.36
N HIS A 245 18.61 -6.74 21.67
CA HIS A 245 19.13 -6.86 23.04
C HIS A 245 19.81 -5.56 23.52
N ALA A 246 20.62 -4.91 22.66
CA ALA A 246 21.25 -3.64 22.99
C ALA A 246 20.21 -2.54 23.25
N LEU A 247 19.19 -2.44 22.42
CA LEU A 247 18.11 -1.45 22.56
C LEU A 247 17.28 -1.72 23.84
N CYS A 248 16.99 -3.00 24.15
CA CYS A 248 16.33 -3.40 25.37
C CYS A 248 17.13 -2.97 26.60
N ARG A 249 18.44 -3.20 26.62
CA ARG A 249 19.33 -2.76 27.70
C ARG A 249 19.28 -1.25 27.89
N VAL A 250 19.45 -0.47 26.83
CA VAL A 250 19.42 1.01 26.89
C VAL A 250 18.06 1.53 27.38
N MET A 251 16.94 0.91 26.94
CA MET A 251 15.61 1.29 27.43
C MET A 251 15.46 1.03 28.93
N ASN A 252 15.94 -0.11 29.43
CA ASN A 252 15.88 -0.46 30.84
C ASN A 252 16.74 0.50 31.70
N GLU A 253 17.93 0.85 31.22
CA GLU A 253 18.79 1.83 31.86
C GLU A 253 18.15 3.22 31.92
N LEU A 254 17.62 3.71 30.80
CA LEU A 254 16.95 5.02 30.74
C LEU A 254 15.65 5.07 31.58
N ALA A 255 14.94 3.95 31.67
CA ALA A 255 13.73 3.85 32.49
C ALA A 255 14.03 3.62 33.97
N ALA A 256 15.27 3.33 34.36
CA ALA A 256 15.68 2.88 35.69
C ALA A 256 14.84 1.67 36.18
N ASP A 257 14.45 0.77 35.30
CA ASP A 257 13.63 -0.41 35.55
C ASP A 257 14.13 -1.56 34.68
N ALA A 258 14.70 -2.61 35.29
CA ALA A 258 15.29 -3.75 34.58
C ALA A 258 14.25 -4.59 33.82
N ASP A 259 12.99 -4.47 34.16
CA ASP A 259 11.87 -5.18 33.54
C ASP A 259 11.00 -4.29 32.63
N PHE A 260 11.42 -3.05 32.38
CA PHE A 260 10.69 -2.13 31.51
C PHE A 260 10.52 -2.67 30.10
N ALA A 261 11.60 -3.18 29.52
CA ALA A 261 11.62 -3.79 28.18
C ALA A 261 12.16 -5.22 28.23
N ALA A 262 11.66 -6.06 27.34
CA ALA A 262 12.18 -7.42 27.14
C ALA A 262 12.45 -7.68 25.67
N ALA A 263 13.62 -8.26 25.35
CA ALA A 263 13.98 -8.66 24.01
C ALA A 263 13.51 -10.10 23.74
N LEU A 264 12.98 -10.33 22.53
CA LEU A 264 12.57 -11.65 22.05
C LEU A 264 13.07 -11.84 20.60
N ASP A 265 13.66 -13.00 20.34
CA ASP A 265 14.18 -13.36 19.03
C ASP A 265 13.82 -14.79 18.62
N GLY A 266 14.23 -15.20 17.42
CA GLY A 266 13.94 -16.53 16.88
C GLY A 266 14.60 -17.68 17.65
N ALA A 267 15.68 -17.43 18.41
CA ALA A 267 16.36 -18.43 19.22
C ALA A 267 15.70 -18.62 20.60
N THR A 268 14.85 -17.66 21.04
CA THR A 268 14.11 -17.76 22.30
C THR A 268 13.12 -18.92 22.22
N SER A 269 13.26 -19.96 23.04
CA SER A 269 12.35 -21.11 23.05
C SER A 269 10.93 -20.72 23.43
N TYR A 270 9.95 -21.55 23.05
CA TYR A 270 8.52 -21.32 23.39
C TYR A 270 8.31 -21.20 24.91
N GLU A 271 9.03 -22.03 25.68
CA GLU A 271 8.92 -22.04 27.15
C GLU A 271 9.43 -20.74 27.79
N LEU A 272 10.44 -20.12 27.19
CA LEU A 272 10.95 -18.83 27.64
C LEU A 272 10.10 -17.65 27.15
N ARG A 273 9.46 -17.77 25.98
CA ARG A 273 8.57 -16.72 25.42
C ARG A 273 7.28 -16.58 26.20
N ALA A 274 6.65 -17.69 26.57
CA ALA A 274 5.32 -17.69 27.19
C ALA A 274 5.25 -16.85 28.48
N PRO A 275 6.18 -16.97 29.44
CA PRO A 275 6.23 -16.12 30.62
C PRO A 275 6.42 -14.62 30.31
N ILE A 276 7.31 -14.28 29.36
CA ILE A 276 7.57 -12.88 28.96
C ILE A 276 6.29 -12.27 28.37
N LEU A 277 5.62 -12.99 27.47
CA LEU A 277 4.36 -12.53 26.88
C LEU A 277 3.22 -12.41 27.91
N ALA A 278 3.18 -13.30 28.90
CA ALA A 278 2.22 -13.21 30.00
C ALA A 278 2.48 -11.96 30.86
N ARG A 279 3.73 -11.66 31.19
CA ARG A 279 4.14 -10.45 31.91
C ARG A 279 3.82 -9.17 31.11
N PHE A 280 4.06 -9.18 29.80
CA PHE A 280 3.69 -8.08 28.93
C PHE A 280 2.18 -7.84 28.91
N ARG A 281 1.36 -8.91 28.79
CA ARG A 281 -0.12 -8.78 28.83
C ARG A 281 -0.63 -8.25 30.16
N ARG A 282 0.04 -8.55 31.29
CA ARG A 282 -0.28 -7.96 32.59
C ARG A 282 0.25 -6.53 32.77
N GLY A 283 0.99 -6.02 31.78
CA GLY A 283 1.60 -4.70 31.82
C GLY A 283 2.79 -4.59 32.80
N GLU A 284 3.40 -5.69 33.21
CA GLU A 284 4.65 -5.72 33.99
C GLU A 284 5.81 -5.29 33.07
N ILE A 285 5.94 -5.93 31.90
CA ILE A 285 6.82 -5.49 30.82
C ILE A 285 6.04 -4.47 29.97
N LYS A 286 6.66 -3.33 29.66
CA LYS A 286 6.02 -2.22 28.95
C LYS A 286 6.32 -2.22 27.45
N VAL A 287 7.51 -2.73 27.06
CA VAL A 287 8.00 -2.74 25.70
C VAL A 287 8.53 -4.12 25.34
N LEU A 288 8.06 -4.68 24.23
CA LEU A 288 8.66 -5.85 23.62
C LEU A 288 9.57 -5.41 22.46
N VAL A 289 10.84 -5.77 22.51
CA VAL A 289 11.79 -5.54 21.43
C VAL A 289 12.03 -6.85 20.69
N ASN A 290 11.83 -6.87 19.38
CA ASN A 290 11.96 -8.11 18.62
C ASN A 290 12.75 -7.93 17.32
N CYS A 291 13.36 -9.05 16.87
CA CYS A 291 13.93 -9.14 15.54
C CYS A 291 13.23 -10.26 14.76
N ALA A 292 12.48 -9.89 13.71
CA ALA A 292 11.82 -10.78 12.74
C ALA A 292 10.87 -11.86 13.34
N LEU A 293 10.65 -11.86 14.66
CA LEU A 293 9.85 -12.89 15.34
C LEU A 293 8.34 -12.61 15.21
N PHE A 294 7.94 -11.36 15.41
CA PHE A 294 6.53 -10.98 15.50
C PHE A 294 5.96 -10.43 14.19
N THR A 295 6.65 -10.60 13.09
CA THR A 295 6.14 -10.23 11.77
C THR A 295 4.97 -11.11 11.35
N GLU A 296 4.93 -12.35 11.84
CA GLU A 296 3.86 -13.32 11.56
C GLU A 296 3.48 -14.09 12.83
N GLY A 297 2.21 -14.48 12.93
CA GLY A 297 1.73 -15.37 14.00
C GLY A 297 1.59 -14.80 15.41
N PHE A 298 2.02 -13.57 15.69
CA PHE A 298 1.91 -12.97 17.01
C PHE A 298 0.56 -12.28 17.23
N ASP A 299 -0.15 -12.66 18.29
CA ASP A 299 -1.50 -12.18 18.59
C ASP A 299 -1.58 -11.53 19.98
N VAL A 300 -1.30 -10.22 20.02
CA VAL A 300 -1.51 -9.37 21.21
C VAL A 300 -2.28 -8.12 20.78
N PRO A 301 -3.60 -8.08 21.02
CA PRO A 301 -4.46 -6.97 20.57
C PRO A 301 -4.16 -5.63 21.22
N ASP A 302 -3.62 -5.62 22.43
CA ASP A 302 -3.46 -4.41 23.25
C ASP A 302 -2.30 -3.51 22.82
N ILE A 303 -1.46 -3.94 21.85
CA ILE A 303 -0.36 -3.12 21.34
C ILE A 303 -0.92 -1.81 20.79
N ALA A 304 -0.51 -0.69 21.36
CA ALA A 304 -0.95 0.65 21.00
C ALA A 304 0.18 1.58 20.53
N LEU A 305 1.43 1.07 20.54
CA LEU A 305 2.58 1.69 19.89
C LEU A 305 3.39 0.64 19.14
N VAL A 306 3.72 0.95 17.89
CA VAL A 306 4.66 0.20 17.06
C VAL A 306 5.82 1.11 16.69
N ALA A 307 7.04 0.73 17.04
CA ALA A 307 8.25 1.44 16.67
C ALA A 307 9.03 0.63 15.61
N ILE A 308 9.25 1.23 14.45
CA ILE A 308 10.01 0.63 13.35
C ILE A 308 11.47 1.10 13.46
N ALA A 309 12.23 0.45 14.34
CA ALA A 309 13.64 0.78 14.64
C ALA A 309 14.61 0.11 13.65
N ARG A 310 14.19 -0.01 12.39
CA ARG A 310 15.01 -0.56 11.31
C ARG A 310 14.60 0.05 9.96
N PRO A 311 15.53 0.24 9.03
CA PRO A 311 15.17 0.60 7.67
C PRO A 311 14.43 -0.55 6.98
N VAL A 312 13.36 -0.26 6.24
CA VAL A 312 12.54 -1.24 5.53
C VAL A 312 12.33 -0.76 4.11
N LEU A 313 12.62 -1.63 3.12
CA LEU A 313 12.35 -1.35 1.71
C LEU A 313 11.01 -1.93 1.26
N SER A 314 10.66 -3.11 1.79
CA SER A 314 9.42 -3.81 1.46
C SER A 314 8.23 -3.18 2.17
N ARG A 315 7.30 -2.65 1.38
CA ARG A 315 6.03 -2.11 1.85
C ARG A 315 5.14 -3.19 2.48
N SER A 316 5.14 -4.39 1.91
CA SER A 316 4.39 -5.53 2.44
C SER A 316 4.88 -5.89 3.84
N PHE A 317 6.20 -5.99 4.01
CA PHE A 317 6.82 -6.26 5.30
C PHE A 317 6.53 -5.15 6.32
N TYR A 318 6.59 -3.89 5.89
CA TYR A 318 6.22 -2.74 6.72
C TYR A 318 4.76 -2.82 7.19
N ALA A 319 3.82 -3.10 6.27
CA ALA A 319 2.40 -3.22 6.58
C ALA A 319 2.10 -4.39 7.54
N GLN A 320 2.84 -5.50 7.46
CA GLN A 320 2.73 -6.61 8.40
C GLN A 320 3.15 -6.21 9.82
N MET A 321 4.26 -5.47 9.97
CA MET A 321 4.73 -4.98 11.28
C MET A 321 3.71 -4.03 11.91
N VAL A 322 3.25 -3.02 11.17
CA VAL A 322 2.25 -2.05 11.67
C VAL A 322 0.91 -2.75 11.94
N GLY A 323 0.53 -3.70 11.10
CA GLY A 323 -0.69 -4.49 11.24
C GLY A 323 -0.81 -5.25 12.57
N ARG A 324 0.30 -5.48 13.29
CA ARG A 324 0.27 -6.07 14.64
C ARG A 324 -0.41 -5.17 15.66
N GLY A 325 -0.27 -3.87 15.49
CA GLY A 325 -0.87 -2.87 16.37
C GLY A 325 -2.24 -2.35 15.91
N THR A 326 -2.78 -2.74 14.77
CA THR A 326 -4.05 -2.19 14.27
C THR A 326 -5.30 -2.81 14.88
N ARG A 327 -5.18 -3.90 15.63
CA ARG A 327 -6.34 -4.56 16.25
C ARG A 327 -7.02 -3.68 17.28
N ILE A 328 -8.35 -3.78 17.31
CA ILE A 328 -9.16 -3.09 18.31
C ILE A 328 -9.04 -3.82 19.65
N ALA A 329 -8.83 -3.05 20.71
CA ALA A 329 -8.81 -3.55 22.09
C ALA A 329 -9.55 -2.57 23.01
N LYS A 330 -10.01 -3.05 24.16
CA LYS A 330 -10.71 -2.22 25.14
C LYS A 330 -9.81 -1.09 25.65
N GLY A 331 -10.26 0.15 25.53
CA GLY A 331 -9.51 1.33 25.95
C GLY A 331 -8.47 1.85 24.96
N LYS A 332 -8.24 1.13 23.85
CA LYS A 332 -7.33 1.56 22.79
C LYS A 332 -8.05 2.47 21.80
N ARG A 333 -7.58 3.71 21.66
CA ARG A 333 -8.16 4.71 20.75
C ARG A 333 -7.54 4.68 19.35
N ASP A 334 -6.22 4.54 19.32
CA ASP A 334 -5.41 4.57 18.10
C ASP A 334 -4.18 3.68 18.23
N LEU A 335 -3.50 3.47 17.12
CA LEU A 335 -2.14 2.96 17.05
C LEU A 335 -1.19 4.12 16.77
N LEU A 336 -0.20 4.35 17.63
CA LEU A 336 0.91 5.24 17.34
C LEU A 336 2.04 4.46 16.66
N VAL A 337 2.45 4.90 15.47
CA VAL A 337 3.61 4.36 14.75
C VAL A 337 4.76 5.37 14.86
N LEU A 338 5.89 4.93 15.42
CA LEU A 338 7.14 5.69 15.40
C LEU A 338 8.01 5.16 14.27
N ASP A 339 8.22 5.99 13.25
CA ASP A 339 9.09 5.70 12.10
C ASP A 339 10.46 6.33 12.31
N PHE A 340 11.49 5.50 12.48
CA PHE A 340 12.87 5.99 12.59
C PHE A 340 13.51 6.08 11.20
N VAL A 341 13.73 7.31 10.76
CA VAL A 341 14.25 7.63 9.42
C VAL A 341 15.69 8.13 9.54
N PRO A 342 16.63 7.49 8.85
CA PRO A 342 18.04 7.90 8.86
C PRO A 342 18.24 9.27 8.20
N ALA A 343 19.29 9.98 8.60
CA ALA A 343 19.70 11.25 7.99
C ALA A 343 19.99 11.08 6.49
N ASN A 344 20.68 9.98 6.13
CA ASN A 344 21.05 9.69 4.75
C ASN A 344 20.73 8.23 4.40
N CYS A 345 20.03 8.03 3.29
CA CYS A 345 19.80 6.72 2.70
C CYS A 345 19.65 6.86 1.18
N ARG A 346 20.38 6.04 0.41
CA ARG A 346 20.25 6.02 -1.06
C ARG A 346 18.97 5.35 -1.55
N HIS A 347 18.30 4.61 -0.68
CA HIS A 347 17.13 3.83 -1.04
C HIS A 347 15.87 4.47 -0.48
N SER A 348 14.78 4.40 -1.24
CA SER A 348 13.46 4.84 -0.76
C SER A 348 12.94 3.85 0.27
N LEU A 349 12.89 4.28 1.53
CA LEU A 349 12.36 3.47 2.63
C LEU A 349 10.83 3.53 2.64
N ALA A 350 10.21 2.43 3.06
CA ALA A 350 8.78 2.39 3.34
C ALA A 350 8.47 3.16 4.63
N GLN A 351 7.37 3.90 4.64
CA GLN A 351 6.89 4.72 5.76
C GLN A 351 5.42 4.40 6.07
N ALA A 352 4.93 4.88 7.21
CA ALA A 352 3.56 4.63 7.64
C ALA A 352 2.50 5.03 6.60
N VAL A 353 2.66 6.15 5.91
CA VAL A 353 1.74 6.61 4.86
C VAL A 353 1.67 5.66 3.66
N ASP A 354 2.69 4.83 3.43
CA ASP A 354 2.73 3.90 2.31
C ASP A 354 1.82 2.67 2.52
N ILE A 355 1.36 2.45 3.74
CA ILE A 355 0.41 1.36 4.05
C ILE A 355 -0.89 1.52 3.24
N PHE A 356 -1.33 2.76 3.01
CA PHE A 356 -2.55 3.07 2.25
C PHE A 356 -2.27 3.18 0.76
N ALA A 357 -2.04 2.07 0.12
CA ALA A 357 -1.42 1.88 -1.19
C ALA A 357 -2.14 2.41 -2.41
N ALA A 358 -3.40 2.78 -2.32
CA ALA A 358 -4.23 3.06 -3.50
C ALA A 358 -4.06 4.47 -4.06
N ALA A 359 -3.22 5.30 -3.47
CA ALA A 359 -3.04 6.66 -3.91
C ALA A 359 -2.09 6.76 -5.12
N ASP A 360 -2.36 7.71 -5.98
CA ASP A 360 -1.43 8.20 -6.98
C ASP A 360 -0.06 8.48 -6.34
N ALA A 361 1.03 8.22 -7.05
CA ALA A 361 2.39 8.41 -6.57
C ALA A 361 2.65 9.86 -6.11
N GLU A 362 2.02 10.85 -6.74
CA GLU A 362 2.13 12.26 -6.37
C GLU A 362 1.41 12.54 -5.04
N VAL A 363 0.22 12.00 -4.86
CA VAL A 363 -0.52 12.07 -3.57
C VAL A 363 0.30 11.42 -2.46
N GLN A 364 0.92 10.27 -2.75
CA GLN A 364 1.75 9.57 -1.79
C GLN A 364 2.96 10.40 -1.35
N GLN A 365 3.63 11.05 -2.29
CA GLN A 365 4.78 11.92 -2.00
C GLN A 365 4.35 13.15 -1.18
N ARG A 366 3.21 13.76 -1.49
CA ARG A 366 2.64 14.88 -0.71
C ARG A 366 2.28 14.45 0.71
N ALA A 367 1.65 13.29 0.87
CA ALA A 367 1.29 12.74 2.18
C ALA A 367 2.53 12.47 3.05
N ARG A 368 3.63 11.95 2.46
CA ARG A 368 4.92 11.81 3.16
C ARG A 368 5.46 13.16 3.64
N ARG A 369 5.41 14.20 2.81
CA ARG A 369 5.83 15.54 3.16
C ARG A 369 5.01 16.11 4.33
N ILE A 370 3.68 16.02 4.25
CA ILE A 370 2.76 16.49 5.30
C ILE A 370 3.03 15.77 6.62
N ALA A 371 3.23 14.44 6.60
CA ALA A 371 3.56 13.67 7.79
C ALA A 371 4.92 14.07 8.39
N ALA A 372 5.91 14.37 7.55
CA ALA A 372 7.22 14.84 7.98
C ALA A 372 7.16 16.24 8.60
N GLU A 373 6.38 17.16 8.02
CA GLU A 373 6.17 18.52 8.53
C GLU A 373 5.49 18.49 9.90
N ALA A 374 4.39 17.74 10.06
CA ALA A 374 3.72 17.56 11.35
C ALA A 374 4.66 16.99 12.41
N SER A 375 5.49 16.02 12.05
CA SER A 375 6.47 15.43 12.98
C SER A 375 7.57 16.42 13.36
N ALA A 376 8.00 17.29 12.46
CA ALA A 376 8.96 18.36 12.75
C ALA A 376 8.39 19.39 13.75
N GLU A 377 7.08 19.58 13.75
CA GLU A 377 6.35 20.40 14.75
C GLU A 377 6.07 19.64 16.07
N GLY A 378 6.56 18.41 16.20
CA GLY A 378 6.36 17.57 17.39
C GLY A 378 4.97 16.95 17.49
N GLN A 379 4.24 16.84 16.39
CA GLN A 379 2.88 16.32 16.34
C GLN A 379 2.79 15.01 15.56
N ALA A 380 2.09 14.00 16.12
CA ALA A 380 1.72 12.81 15.38
C ALA A 380 0.45 13.08 14.56
N ILE A 381 0.48 12.78 13.26
CA ILE A 381 -0.64 12.95 12.35
C ILE A 381 -1.38 11.63 12.10
N ALA A 382 -2.71 11.69 11.99
CA ALA A 382 -3.50 10.57 11.49
C ALA A 382 -3.20 10.35 10.01
N LEU A 383 -2.96 9.08 9.60
CA LEU A 383 -2.57 8.77 8.22
C LEU A 383 -3.67 9.11 7.21
N GLU A 384 -4.94 8.88 7.58
CA GLU A 384 -6.08 9.28 6.77
C GLU A 384 -6.08 10.79 6.51
N ARG A 385 -5.78 11.59 7.55
CA ARG A 385 -5.74 13.04 7.44
C ARG A 385 -4.60 13.53 6.56
N ALA A 386 -3.43 12.90 6.66
CA ALA A 386 -2.29 13.23 5.79
C ALA A 386 -2.62 12.97 4.30
N LEU A 387 -3.31 11.88 4.00
CA LEU A 387 -3.77 11.56 2.65
C LEU A 387 -4.87 12.48 2.14
N GLU A 388 -5.86 12.81 2.98
CA GLU A 388 -6.90 13.77 2.62
C GLU A 388 -6.32 15.15 2.27
N LEU A 389 -5.42 15.65 3.10
CA LEU A 389 -4.72 16.92 2.84
C LEU A 389 -3.91 16.85 1.54
N ALA A 390 -3.21 15.74 1.30
CA ALA A 390 -2.45 15.53 0.07
C ALA A 390 -3.34 15.51 -1.18
N GLN A 391 -4.51 14.89 -1.11
CA GLN A 391 -5.51 14.88 -2.17
C GLN A 391 -6.07 16.28 -2.42
N GLN A 392 -6.45 17.01 -1.36
CA GLN A 392 -6.92 18.40 -1.46
C GLN A 392 -5.87 19.32 -2.09
N GLU A 393 -4.60 19.18 -1.72
CA GLU A 393 -3.51 19.92 -2.36
C GLU A 393 -3.33 19.59 -3.85
N GLN A 394 -3.50 18.32 -4.22
CA GLN A 394 -3.43 17.90 -5.63
C GLN A 394 -4.60 18.49 -6.42
N GLU A 395 -5.81 18.41 -5.90
CA GLU A 395 -7.01 18.98 -6.51
C GLU A 395 -6.90 20.50 -6.65
N ALA A 396 -6.44 21.21 -5.59
CA ALA A 396 -6.22 22.65 -5.63
C ALA A 396 -5.14 23.03 -6.64
N ALA A 397 -4.04 22.27 -6.72
CA ALA A 397 -3.00 22.48 -7.73
C ALA A 397 -3.54 22.24 -9.16
N ALA A 398 -4.33 21.21 -9.37
CA ALA A 398 -4.98 20.91 -10.65
C ALA A 398 -5.98 22.02 -11.03
N ALA A 399 -6.80 22.48 -10.09
CA ALA A 399 -7.73 23.59 -10.29
C ALA A 399 -7.01 24.90 -10.62
N THR A 400 -5.88 25.18 -9.93
CA THR A 400 -5.06 26.36 -10.21
C THR A 400 -4.45 26.31 -11.60
N VAL A 401 -3.97 25.13 -12.03
CA VAL A 401 -3.44 24.92 -13.39
C VAL A 401 -4.54 25.10 -14.43
N ALA A 402 -5.74 24.52 -14.19
CA ALA A 402 -6.89 24.69 -15.07
C ALA A 402 -7.29 26.16 -15.20
N TYR A 403 -7.41 26.89 -14.05
CA TYR A 403 -7.71 28.32 -14.04
C TYR A 403 -6.65 29.16 -14.77
N GLN A 404 -5.37 28.84 -14.62
CA GLN A 404 -4.29 29.54 -15.34
C GLN A 404 -4.30 29.23 -16.83
N LEU A 405 -4.66 28.00 -17.23
CA LEU A 405 -4.82 27.61 -18.63
C LEU A 405 -6.01 28.34 -19.27
N GLU A 406 -7.17 28.35 -18.61
CA GLU A 406 -8.35 29.10 -19.07
C GLU A 406 -8.07 30.59 -19.23
N ARG A 407 -7.37 31.20 -18.28
CA ARG A 407 -7.00 32.63 -18.33
C ARG A 407 -5.96 32.94 -19.39
N ARG A 408 -5.10 31.98 -19.74
CA ARG A 408 -4.02 32.12 -20.73
C ARG A 408 -4.32 31.47 -22.06
N ASP A 409 -5.40 30.70 -22.16
CA ASP A 409 -5.74 29.99 -23.38
C ASP A 409 -6.23 30.99 -24.46
N PRO A 410 -5.40 31.34 -25.45
CA PRO A 410 -5.82 32.21 -26.54
C PRO A 410 -6.84 31.56 -27.47
N PHE A 411 -7.19 30.29 -27.23
CA PHE A 411 -8.14 29.51 -28.02
C PHE A 411 -9.43 29.14 -27.30
N ALA A 412 -9.61 29.56 -26.04
CA ALA A 412 -10.87 29.28 -25.32
C ALA A 412 -12.10 29.68 -26.13
N HIS A 413 -12.01 30.80 -26.88
CA HIS A 413 -13.07 31.29 -27.76
C HIS A 413 -13.15 30.56 -29.14
N VAL A 414 -12.21 29.70 -29.46
CA VAL A 414 -12.27 28.83 -30.64
C VAL A 414 -12.51 27.36 -30.31
N GLY A 415 -12.78 27.03 -29.04
CA GLY A 415 -13.19 25.69 -28.62
C GLY A 415 -12.08 24.65 -28.56
N ILE A 416 -10.82 25.07 -28.51
CA ILE A 416 -9.68 24.16 -28.35
C ILE A 416 -9.42 23.99 -26.86
N ASP A 417 -9.68 22.77 -26.33
CA ASP A 417 -9.35 22.41 -24.95
C ASP A 417 -7.86 22.03 -24.82
N LEU A 418 -7.05 23.00 -24.44
CA LEU A 418 -5.64 22.79 -24.21
C LEU A 418 -5.38 21.88 -23.00
N ALA A 419 -6.24 21.91 -21.99
CA ALA A 419 -6.11 21.12 -20.78
C ALA A 419 -6.23 19.61 -21.07
N ALA A 420 -7.04 19.20 -22.05
CA ALA A 420 -7.16 17.82 -22.47
C ALA A 420 -5.87 17.28 -23.09
N HIS A 421 -5.07 18.14 -23.70
CA HIS A 421 -3.82 17.77 -24.40
C HIS A 421 -2.58 17.87 -23.48
N THR A 422 -2.62 18.69 -22.43
CA THR A 422 -1.45 18.98 -21.56
C THR A 422 -1.38 18.09 -20.30
N ARG A 423 -2.41 17.29 -19.98
CA ARG A 423 -2.44 16.41 -18.78
C ARG A 423 -1.26 15.42 -18.66
N ARG A 424 -0.36 15.34 -19.64
CA ARG A 424 0.78 14.38 -19.69
C ARG A 424 2.17 14.97 -19.48
N SER A 425 2.34 16.28 -19.23
CA SER A 425 3.71 16.83 -19.11
C SER A 425 3.84 18.04 -18.21
N ARG A 426 4.47 17.86 -17.07
CA ARG A 426 5.07 18.92 -16.26
C ARG A 426 6.58 18.93 -16.53
N GLY A 427 7.13 20.11 -16.87
CA GLY A 427 8.56 20.36 -17.05
C GLY A 427 9.05 20.08 -18.47
N GLY A 428 9.30 21.12 -19.24
CA GLY A 428 9.83 21.02 -20.61
C GLY A 428 10.40 22.35 -21.10
N GLU A 429 11.26 22.26 -22.11
CA GLU A 429 11.80 23.40 -22.86
C GLU A 429 10.65 24.31 -23.34
N ARG A 430 10.90 25.60 -23.42
CA ARG A 430 9.92 26.57 -23.96
C ARG A 430 9.65 26.34 -25.44
N ALA A 431 8.53 26.90 -25.91
CA ALA A 431 8.17 26.86 -27.32
C ALA A 431 9.32 27.33 -28.22
N THR A 432 9.55 26.60 -29.30
CA THR A 432 10.64 26.90 -30.24
C THR A 432 10.33 28.16 -31.05
N PRO A 433 11.34 28.87 -31.57
CA PRO A 433 11.14 30.03 -32.43
C PRO A 433 10.25 29.71 -33.66
N ALA A 434 10.35 28.50 -34.21
CA ALA A 434 9.51 28.06 -35.33
C ALA A 434 8.02 27.90 -34.92
N GLN A 435 7.75 27.38 -33.73
CA GLN A 435 6.39 27.28 -33.19
C GLN A 435 5.81 28.68 -32.89
N LEU A 436 6.59 29.59 -32.32
CA LEU A 436 6.17 30.96 -32.08
C LEU A 436 5.85 31.71 -33.39
N GLU A 437 6.65 31.54 -34.44
CA GLU A 437 6.39 32.12 -35.76
C GLU A 437 5.12 31.55 -36.42
N PHE A 438 4.86 30.23 -36.25
CA PHE A 438 3.60 29.63 -36.67
C PHE A 438 2.39 30.29 -36.01
N PHE A 439 2.43 30.49 -34.69
CA PHE A 439 1.34 31.12 -33.96
C PHE A 439 1.15 32.59 -34.33
N ARG A 440 2.25 33.31 -34.54
CA ARG A 440 2.20 34.70 -35.05
C ARG A 440 1.48 34.80 -36.40
N ARG A 441 1.79 33.86 -37.32
CA ARG A 441 1.11 33.77 -38.63
C ARG A 441 -0.36 33.39 -38.49
N ALA A 442 -0.70 32.54 -37.52
CA ALA A 442 -2.08 32.21 -37.18
C ALA A 442 -2.85 33.37 -36.52
N GLY A 443 -2.17 34.47 -36.24
CA GLY A 443 -2.78 35.69 -35.68
C GLY A 443 -2.94 35.63 -34.14
N LEU A 444 -2.14 34.85 -33.43
CA LEU A 444 -2.16 34.76 -31.98
C LEU A 444 -1.18 35.77 -31.32
N PRO A 445 -1.47 36.25 -30.09
CA PRO A 445 -0.56 37.15 -29.35
C PRO A 445 0.74 36.40 -29.00
N THR A 446 1.85 36.97 -29.38
CA THR A 446 3.19 36.37 -29.18
C THR A 446 3.60 36.29 -27.71
N ASP A 447 3.16 37.23 -26.88
CA ASP A 447 3.40 37.30 -25.44
C ASP A 447 2.65 36.16 -24.67
N GLU A 448 1.47 35.78 -25.10
CA GLU A 448 0.71 34.68 -24.50
C GLU A 448 1.31 33.31 -24.91
N VAL A 449 1.67 33.11 -26.17
CA VAL A 449 2.21 31.84 -26.66
C VAL A 449 3.69 31.62 -26.32
N ALA A 450 4.46 32.69 -26.04
CA ALA A 450 5.86 32.60 -25.66
C ALA A 450 6.08 31.93 -24.27
N GLN A 451 5.04 31.83 -23.48
CA GLN A 451 5.08 31.20 -22.15
C GLN A 451 4.79 29.69 -22.20
N LEU A 452 4.36 29.16 -23.33
CA LEU A 452 4.06 27.73 -23.50
C LEU A 452 5.33 26.88 -23.49
N SER A 453 5.22 25.68 -22.95
CA SER A 453 6.23 24.66 -23.13
C SER A 453 6.22 24.18 -24.59
N ARG A 454 7.33 23.58 -25.05
CA ARG A 454 7.45 23.01 -26.41
C ARG A 454 6.35 22.01 -26.74
N ARG A 455 5.92 21.20 -25.76
CA ARG A 455 4.85 20.20 -25.93
C ARG A 455 3.47 20.85 -26.00
N GLU A 456 3.19 21.83 -25.17
CA GLU A 456 1.95 22.60 -25.23
C GLU A 456 1.84 23.32 -26.58
N ALA A 457 2.93 23.92 -27.03
CA ALA A 457 3.00 24.56 -28.33
C ALA A 457 2.78 23.56 -29.49
N GLU A 458 3.28 22.33 -29.40
CA GLU A 458 3.05 21.31 -30.43
C GLU A 458 1.60 20.84 -30.45
N ALA A 459 1.00 20.51 -29.30
CA ALA A 459 -0.40 20.12 -29.20
C ALA A 459 -1.34 21.22 -29.75
N MET A 460 -1.02 22.47 -29.44
CA MET A 460 -1.73 23.65 -29.92
C MET A 460 -1.60 23.83 -31.44
N ARG A 461 -0.43 23.55 -31.98
CA ARG A 461 -0.18 23.59 -33.43
C ARG A 461 -1.01 22.52 -34.16
N GLU A 462 -1.03 21.29 -33.66
CA GLU A 462 -1.84 20.20 -34.20
C GLU A 462 -3.33 20.54 -34.17
N ALA A 463 -3.88 21.01 -33.03
CA ALA A 463 -5.27 21.39 -32.90
C ALA A 463 -5.67 22.51 -33.91
N LEU A 464 -4.75 23.45 -34.17
CA LEU A 464 -5.00 24.48 -35.20
C LEU A 464 -5.00 23.94 -36.63
N LEU A 465 -4.16 22.97 -36.90
CA LEU A 465 -4.11 22.31 -38.24
C LEU A 465 -5.37 21.49 -38.47
N ASP A 466 -5.80 20.74 -37.45
CA ASP A 466 -7.05 19.96 -37.50
C ASP A 466 -8.27 20.87 -37.72
N ARG A 467 -8.35 21.96 -36.94
CA ARG A 467 -9.40 22.97 -37.12
C ARG A 467 -9.44 23.56 -38.51
N LYS A 468 -8.27 23.85 -39.09
CA LYS A 468 -8.15 24.33 -40.47
C LYS A 468 -8.56 23.25 -41.48
N ALA A 469 -8.22 21.99 -41.22
CA ALA A 469 -8.55 20.87 -42.13
C ALA A 469 -10.07 20.64 -42.25
N VAL A 470 -10.82 20.85 -41.16
CA VAL A 470 -12.30 20.79 -41.12
C VAL A 470 -12.97 22.09 -41.55
N GLY A 471 -12.22 23.11 -41.96
CA GLY A 471 -12.77 24.36 -42.48
C GLY A 471 -13.36 25.32 -41.45
N LEU A 472 -13.04 25.18 -40.17
CA LEU A 472 -13.51 26.08 -39.11
C LEU A 472 -12.81 27.45 -39.18
N CYS A 473 -13.42 28.46 -38.53
CA CYS A 473 -12.92 29.83 -38.53
C CYS A 473 -11.53 29.94 -37.92
N THR A 474 -10.76 30.90 -38.38
CA THR A 474 -9.40 31.16 -37.88
C THR A 474 -9.44 31.81 -36.48
N PRO A 475 -8.38 31.67 -35.64
CA PRO A 475 -8.29 32.33 -34.34
C PRO A 475 -8.45 33.86 -34.42
N LYS A 476 -8.00 34.46 -35.53
CA LYS A 476 -8.17 35.88 -35.80
C LYS A 476 -9.63 36.27 -36.00
N GLN A 477 -10.38 35.50 -36.79
CA GLN A 477 -11.84 35.70 -36.98
C GLN A 477 -12.60 35.51 -35.69
N ALA A 478 -12.32 34.42 -34.98
CA ALA A 478 -12.96 34.10 -33.70
C ALA A 478 -12.79 35.21 -32.65
N ARG A 479 -11.56 35.75 -32.50
CA ARG A 479 -11.32 36.90 -31.61
C ARG A 479 -12.03 38.17 -32.01
N GLN A 480 -12.17 38.42 -33.30
CA GLN A 480 -12.93 39.55 -33.78
C GLN A 480 -14.43 39.42 -33.47
N LEU A 481 -14.97 38.21 -33.63
CA LEU A 481 -16.38 37.91 -33.34
C LEU A 481 -16.65 37.94 -31.81
N ALA A 482 -15.73 37.42 -31.01
CA ALA A 482 -15.82 37.44 -29.55
C ALA A 482 -15.90 38.87 -28.98
N ARG A 483 -15.22 39.85 -29.59
CA ARG A 483 -15.34 41.29 -29.23
C ARG A 483 -16.77 41.82 -29.44
N HIS A 484 -17.56 41.14 -30.24
CA HIS A 484 -18.95 41.45 -30.49
C HIS A 484 -19.94 40.51 -29.78
N GLY A 485 -19.42 39.71 -28.80
CA GLY A 485 -20.24 38.77 -28.02
C GLY A 485 -20.71 37.53 -28.80
N ILE A 486 -20.08 37.24 -29.95
CA ILE A 486 -20.43 36.08 -30.78
C ILE A 486 -19.44 34.96 -30.49
N ASP A 487 -19.96 33.80 -30.04
CA ASP A 487 -19.18 32.57 -29.90
C ASP A 487 -18.92 31.97 -31.29
N ALA A 488 -17.63 31.83 -31.61
CA ALA A 488 -17.18 31.37 -32.90
C ALA A 488 -16.55 29.95 -32.86
N ARG A 489 -16.79 29.18 -31.77
CA ARG A 489 -16.17 27.88 -31.58
C ARG A 489 -16.44 26.89 -32.72
N ASP A 490 -17.65 26.86 -33.20
CA ASP A 490 -18.14 25.90 -34.21
C ASP A 490 -18.44 26.55 -35.57
N LEU A 491 -18.13 27.84 -35.74
CA LEU A 491 -18.37 28.54 -37.00
C LEU A 491 -17.37 28.15 -38.07
N TYR A 492 -17.86 27.91 -39.29
CA TYR A 492 -17.01 27.71 -40.47
C TYR A 492 -16.38 29.04 -40.93
N PHE A 493 -15.26 28.92 -41.65
CA PHE A 493 -14.48 30.07 -42.12
C PHE A 493 -15.33 31.13 -42.85
N ASP A 494 -16.20 30.69 -43.75
CA ASP A 494 -17.02 31.56 -44.57
C ASP A 494 -18.15 32.19 -43.76
N GLU A 495 -18.79 31.49 -42.85
CA GLU A 495 -19.78 32.00 -41.91
C GLU A 495 -19.21 33.11 -41.02
N ALA A 496 -18.03 32.84 -40.45
CA ALA A 496 -17.32 33.82 -39.63
C ALA A 496 -16.93 35.07 -40.42
N LYS A 497 -16.58 34.91 -41.70
CA LYS A 497 -16.26 36.00 -42.62
C LYS A 497 -17.48 36.86 -42.96
N GLU A 498 -18.61 36.24 -43.13
CA GLU A 498 -19.90 36.92 -43.44
C GLU A 498 -20.39 37.72 -42.22
N LEU A 499 -20.40 37.13 -41.04
CA LEU A 499 -20.74 37.80 -39.80
C LEU A 499 -19.83 39.00 -39.51
N LEU A 500 -18.53 38.88 -39.78
CA LEU A 500 -17.61 40.01 -39.64
C LEU A 500 -17.86 41.13 -40.66
N ARG A 501 -18.32 40.82 -41.89
CA ARG A 501 -18.71 41.80 -42.89
C ARG A 501 -19.97 42.54 -42.47
N GLU A 502 -21.00 41.82 -42.03
CA GLU A 502 -22.26 42.42 -41.53
C GLU A 502 -22.02 43.39 -40.37
N ARG A 503 -21.15 43.00 -39.42
CA ARG A 503 -20.83 43.87 -38.28
C ARG A 503 -20.04 45.10 -38.66
N LYS A 504 -19.12 45.00 -39.65
CA LYS A 504 -18.43 46.16 -40.19
C LYS A 504 -19.39 47.10 -40.92
N ALA A 505 -20.35 46.57 -41.68
CA ALA A 505 -21.37 47.36 -42.35
C ALA A 505 -22.32 48.10 -41.38
N LYS A 506 -22.72 47.44 -40.26
CA LYS A 506 -23.52 48.07 -39.22
C LYS A 506 -22.77 49.23 -38.50
N HIS A 507 -21.49 49.04 -38.23
CA HIS A 507 -20.67 50.09 -37.63
C HIS A 507 -20.35 51.27 -38.58
N ALA A 508 -20.32 51.00 -39.88
CA ALA A 508 -20.15 52.07 -40.87
C ALA A 508 -21.45 52.86 -41.12
N GLY A 509 -22.62 52.25 -40.86
CA GLY A 509 -23.94 52.90 -40.92
C GLY A 509 -24.29 53.76 -39.72
N ASP A 510 -23.74 53.47 -38.53
CA ASP A 510 -23.96 54.26 -37.32
C ASP A 510 -22.99 55.46 -37.18
N ALA A 511 -22.10 55.66 -38.15
CA ALA A 511 -21.12 56.73 -38.16
C ALA A 511 -21.40 57.87 -39.16
N THR A 512 -22.66 58.00 -39.57
CA THR A 512 -23.09 59.17 -40.37
C THR A 512 -23.94 60.10 -39.46
N PRO A 513 -23.57 61.42 -39.40
CA PRO A 513 -24.09 62.39 -38.44
C PRO A 513 -25.56 62.71 -38.57
#